data_d24fa03a77f4027977c8bb805d5ce976
#
_entry.id   d24fa03a77f4027977c8bb805d5ce976
#
_cell.length_a   1.000
_cell.length_b   1.000
_cell.length_c   1.000
_cell.angle_alpha   90.00
_cell.angle_beta   90.00
_cell.angle_gamma   90.00
#
_symmetry.space_group_name_H-M   'P 1'
#
loop_
_entity.id
_entity.type
_entity.pdbx_description
1 polymer ?
#
loop_
_entity_poly.entity_id
_entity_poly.type
_entity_poly.pdbx_seq_one_letter_code
_entity_poly.pdbx_strand_id
1 'polypeptide(L)'
;MPTPDRPPPVLLVLHQDTSSPGRVGAALARRGHVLDIRRPRYGDPLPATLAHHAGAVIFGGPMSANDDDDWIRREIDWIGVALAEDKPFLGICLGAQMMVRHLGGRVAAHPHGEVEVGWYGLEPTRDGRDLMTWPSHVYHWHREGFEVPSGARLLATGERFVNQAIVVGRRAYGLQFHPELTPAMMNRWTVRGAGRLESPGAQPRHRHFEGQCLYGDHNRLWLERFLDGWLADRR
;
A
#
# COMPACT_ATOMS: atom_id res chain seq x y z
N MET A 1 -38.48 9.87 -2.38
CA MET A 1 -37.21 10.33 -2.97
C MET A 1 -36.36 9.10 -3.24
N PRO A 2 -35.80 8.89 -4.44
CA PRO A 2 -34.86 7.79 -4.64
C PRO A 2 -33.70 8.00 -3.68
N THR A 3 -33.33 6.96 -2.95
CA THR A 3 -32.10 6.93 -2.16
C THR A 3 -30.92 7.19 -3.13
N PRO A 4 -30.00 8.13 -2.82
CA PRO A 4 -28.84 8.33 -3.69
C PRO A 4 -28.14 6.97 -3.86
N ASP A 5 -27.86 6.60 -5.11
CA ASP A 5 -27.18 5.35 -5.43
C ASP A 5 -25.86 5.31 -4.64
N ARG A 6 -25.80 4.36 -3.72
CA ARG A 6 -24.61 4.17 -2.90
C ARG A 6 -23.46 3.74 -3.80
N PRO A 7 -22.26 4.35 -3.70
CA PRO A 7 -21.15 3.96 -4.54
C PRO A 7 -20.80 2.46 -4.32
N PRO A 8 -20.30 1.76 -5.35
CA PRO A 8 -19.92 0.36 -5.25
C PRO A 8 -18.91 0.13 -4.10
N PRO A 9 -18.91 -1.06 -3.47
CA PRO A 9 -17.96 -1.40 -2.41
C PRO A 9 -16.52 -1.33 -2.92
N VAL A 10 -15.56 -1.17 -2.00
CA VAL A 10 -14.13 -1.35 -2.26
C VAL A 10 -13.66 -2.60 -1.56
N LEU A 11 -12.99 -3.49 -2.30
CA LEU A 11 -12.37 -4.68 -1.75
C LEU A 11 -11.11 -4.31 -0.96
N LEU A 12 -10.99 -4.77 0.28
CA LEU A 12 -9.84 -4.55 1.15
C LEU A 12 -9.27 -5.89 1.62
N VAL A 13 -8.05 -6.22 1.19
CA VAL A 13 -7.38 -7.46 1.57
C VAL A 13 -6.41 -7.21 2.72
N LEU A 14 -6.62 -7.89 3.84
CA LEU A 14 -5.84 -7.79 5.08
C LEU A 14 -5.24 -9.15 5.46
N HIS A 15 -4.02 -9.16 6.01
CA HIS A 15 -3.24 -10.38 6.19
C HIS A 15 -3.15 -10.90 7.65
N GLN A 16 -3.65 -10.14 8.61
CA GLN A 16 -3.65 -10.51 10.04
C GLN A 16 -5.00 -10.19 10.68
N ASP A 17 -5.39 -10.93 11.73
CA ASP A 17 -6.66 -10.69 12.45
C ASP A 17 -6.70 -9.27 13.04
N THR A 18 -5.55 -8.80 13.51
CA THR A 18 -5.41 -7.46 14.13
C THR A 18 -5.11 -6.36 13.14
N SER A 19 -5.03 -6.66 11.84
CA SER A 19 -4.85 -5.64 10.80
C SER A 19 -6.09 -4.77 10.66
N SER A 20 -5.85 -3.50 10.42
CA SER A 20 -6.88 -2.49 10.19
C SER A 20 -6.58 -1.76 8.88
N PRO A 21 -7.60 -1.41 8.08
CA PRO A 21 -7.39 -0.60 6.89
C PRO A 21 -7.04 0.87 7.20
N GLY A 22 -6.94 1.23 8.47
CA GLY A 22 -6.45 2.51 8.93
C GLY A 22 -7.10 3.72 8.27
N ARG A 23 -6.27 4.70 7.91
CA ARG A 23 -6.74 5.93 7.24
C ARG A 23 -7.33 5.67 5.86
N VAL A 24 -6.85 4.66 5.12
CA VAL A 24 -7.41 4.28 3.81
C VAL A 24 -8.86 3.84 3.96
N GLY A 25 -9.13 2.89 4.86
CA GLY A 25 -10.50 2.44 5.10
C GLY A 25 -11.42 3.56 5.59
N ALA A 26 -10.93 4.37 6.54
CA ALA A 26 -11.69 5.51 7.06
C ALA A 26 -12.01 6.54 5.96
N ALA A 27 -11.08 6.82 5.05
CA ALA A 27 -11.28 7.75 3.95
C ALA A 27 -12.27 7.22 2.91
N LEU A 28 -12.21 5.92 2.58
CA LEU A 28 -13.18 5.26 1.68
C LEU A 28 -14.60 5.23 2.28
N ALA A 29 -14.70 4.92 3.58
CA ALA A 29 -16.01 4.94 4.28
C ALA A 29 -16.63 6.35 4.30
N ARG A 30 -15.84 7.41 4.50
CA ARG A 30 -16.32 8.80 4.41
C ARG A 30 -16.83 9.18 3.01
N ARG A 31 -16.31 8.53 1.96
CA ARG A 31 -16.81 8.66 0.57
C ARG A 31 -18.06 7.83 0.29
N GLY A 32 -18.58 7.14 1.29
CA GLY A 32 -19.82 6.35 1.21
C GLY A 32 -19.62 4.92 0.74
N HIS A 33 -18.39 4.48 0.45
CA HIS A 33 -18.13 3.11 0.04
C HIS A 33 -18.33 2.12 1.18
N VAL A 34 -18.92 0.97 0.88
CA VAL A 34 -18.87 -0.22 1.75
C VAL A 34 -17.47 -0.81 1.66
N LEU A 35 -16.92 -1.22 2.79
CA LEU A 35 -15.64 -1.89 2.85
C LEU A 35 -15.87 -3.41 2.82
N ASP A 36 -15.59 -4.06 1.69
CA ASP A 36 -15.58 -5.53 1.57
C ASP A 36 -14.24 -6.06 2.04
N ILE A 37 -14.14 -6.37 3.34
CA ILE A 37 -12.88 -6.82 3.97
C ILE A 37 -12.74 -8.32 3.80
N ARG A 38 -11.61 -8.77 3.22
CA ARG A 38 -11.25 -10.18 3.03
C ARG A 38 -9.90 -10.49 3.63
N ARG A 39 -9.77 -11.70 4.17
CA ARG A 39 -8.53 -12.25 4.73
C ARG A 39 -8.24 -13.63 4.14
N PRO A 40 -7.70 -13.73 2.92
CA PRO A 40 -7.46 -15.00 2.24
C PRO A 40 -6.58 -15.96 3.01
N ARG A 41 -5.65 -15.43 3.81
CA ARG A 41 -4.84 -16.22 4.75
C ARG A 41 -5.70 -17.07 5.71
N TYR A 42 -6.90 -16.61 6.04
CA TYR A 42 -7.84 -17.29 6.95
C TYR A 42 -9.02 -17.93 6.22
N GLY A 43 -8.92 -18.04 4.89
CA GLY A 43 -9.88 -18.77 4.08
C GLY A 43 -10.96 -17.91 3.38
N ASP A 44 -10.96 -16.57 3.55
CA ASP A 44 -11.89 -15.74 2.81
C ASP A 44 -11.58 -15.80 1.30
N PRO A 45 -12.58 -16.08 0.45
CA PRO A 45 -12.37 -16.13 -0.99
C PRO A 45 -12.19 -14.71 -1.55
N LEU A 46 -11.30 -14.54 -2.51
CA LEU A 46 -11.25 -13.37 -3.36
C LEU A 46 -12.32 -13.47 -4.47
N PRO A 47 -12.98 -12.36 -4.86
CA PRO A 47 -14.01 -12.38 -5.89
C PRO A 47 -13.41 -12.71 -7.26
N ALA A 48 -14.13 -13.46 -8.08
CA ALA A 48 -13.68 -13.80 -9.43
C ALA A 48 -13.63 -12.60 -10.38
N THR A 49 -14.31 -11.50 -10.04
CA THR A 49 -14.36 -10.25 -10.82
C THR A 49 -14.54 -9.05 -9.90
N LEU A 50 -14.01 -7.90 -10.28
CA LEU A 50 -14.24 -6.61 -9.62
C LEU A 50 -15.37 -5.80 -10.28
N ALA A 51 -16.19 -6.42 -11.15
CA ALA A 51 -17.29 -5.73 -11.86
C ALA A 51 -18.21 -4.96 -10.90
N HIS A 52 -18.45 -5.50 -9.70
CA HIS A 52 -19.30 -4.90 -8.67
C HIS A 52 -18.55 -4.07 -7.61
N HIS A 53 -17.24 -3.88 -7.77
CA HIS A 53 -16.41 -3.08 -6.86
C HIS A 53 -15.93 -1.79 -7.56
N ALA A 54 -15.77 -0.74 -6.79
CA ALA A 54 -15.14 0.50 -7.25
C ALA A 54 -13.63 0.34 -7.45
N GLY A 55 -13.01 -0.60 -6.75
CA GLY A 55 -11.58 -0.91 -6.81
C GLY A 55 -11.17 -1.88 -5.72
N ALA A 56 -9.88 -2.18 -5.62
CA ALA A 56 -9.31 -3.08 -4.64
C ALA A 56 -8.04 -2.53 -4.01
N VAL A 57 -7.86 -2.78 -2.71
CA VAL A 57 -6.63 -2.46 -1.96
C VAL A 57 -6.10 -3.73 -1.32
N ILE A 58 -4.84 -4.09 -1.60
CA ILE A 58 -4.09 -5.13 -0.88
C ILE A 58 -3.10 -4.45 0.05
N PHE A 59 -3.24 -4.69 1.34
CA PHE A 59 -2.45 -4.04 2.38
C PHE A 59 -1.11 -4.72 2.64
N GLY A 60 -0.33 -4.13 3.55
CA GLY A 60 0.90 -4.70 4.06
C GLY A 60 0.67 -5.92 4.97
N GLY A 61 1.75 -6.64 5.23
CA GLY A 61 1.80 -7.79 6.12
C GLY A 61 3.22 -8.13 6.53
N PRO A 62 3.43 -8.98 7.56
CA PRO A 62 4.77 -9.39 8.00
C PRO A 62 5.43 -10.45 7.12
N MET A 63 4.70 -10.99 6.12
CA MET A 63 5.14 -12.02 5.20
C MET A 63 6.01 -11.42 4.11
N SER A 64 6.70 -12.28 3.36
CA SER A 64 7.35 -11.94 2.10
C SER A 64 6.45 -12.28 0.91
N ALA A 65 6.48 -11.47 -0.14
CA ALA A 65 5.88 -11.82 -1.42
C ALA A 65 6.58 -13.01 -2.10
N ASN A 66 7.70 -13.48 -1.54
CA ASN A 66 8.44 -14.65 -1.99
C ASN A 66 8.13 -15.92 -1.14
N ASP A 67 7.28 -15.83 -0.11
CA ASP A 67 6.91 -17.00 0.68
C ASP A 67 6.10 -17.99 -0.15
N ASP A 68 6.28 -19.29 0.10
CA ASP A 68 5.66 -20.39 -0.67
C ASP A 68 4.24 -20.76 -0.22
N ASP A 69 3.61 -19.95 0.60
CA ASP A 69 2.23 -20.16 1.05
C ASP A 69 1.23 -20.10 -0.12
N ASP A 70 0.32 -21.05 -0.20
CA ASP A 70 -0.70 -21.14 -1.26
C ASP A 70 -1.59 -19.90 -1.35
N TRP A 71 -1.90 -19.28 -0.20
CA TRP A 71 -2.72 -18.09 -0.19
C TRP A 71 -1.99 -16.87 -0.75
N ILE A 72 -0.65 -16.76 -0.57
CA ILE A 72 0.19 -15.71 -1.17
C ILE A 72 0.19 -15.86 -2.70
N ARG A 73 0.41 -17.08 -3.20
CA ARG A 73 0.37 -17.35 -4.63
C ARG A 73 -0.98 -16.99 -5.24
N ARG A 74 -2.08 -17.39 -4.57
CA ARG A 74 -3.44 -17.06 -5.03
C ARG A 74 -3.71 -15.55 -5.03
N GLU A 75 -3.21 -14.79 -4.06
CA GLU A 75 -3.34 -13.33 -4.07
C GLU A 75 -2.52 -12.67 -5.18
N ILE A 76 -1.28 -13.13 -5.40
CA ILE A 76 -0.44 -12.67 -6.50
C ILE A 76 -1.14 -12.92 -7.85
N ASP A 77 -1.66 -14.12 -8.08
CA ASP A 77 -2.36 -14.47 -9.32
C ASP A 77 -3.65 -13.65 -9.47
N TRP A 78 -4.38 -13.43 -8.37
CA TRP A 78 -5.63 -12.68 -8.36
C TRP A 78 -5.45 -11.20 -8.76
N ILE A 79 -4.30 -10.59 -8.53
CA ILE A 79 -4.01 -9.21 -8.97
C ILE A 79 -4.27 -9.05 -10.47
N GLY A 80 -4.06 -10.11 -11.26
CA GLY A 80 -4.38 -10.15 -12.68
C GLY A 80 -5.83 -9.81 -13.00
N VAL A 81 -6.79 -10.12 -12.12
CA VAL A 81 -8.21 -9.76 -12.28
C VAL A 81 -8.37 -8.23 -12.27
N ALA A 82 -7.78 -7.56 -11.28
CA ALA A 82 -7.87 -6.11 -11.18
C ALA A 82 -7.22 -5.39 -12.39
N LEU A 83 -6.06 -5.90 -12.83
CA LEU A 83 -5.33 -5.34 -13.96
C LEU A 83 -6.07 -5.58 -15.29
N ALA A 84 -6.59 -6.78 -15.51
CA ALA A 84 -7.32 -7.14 -16.74
C ALA A 84 -8.64 -6.37 -16.87
N GLU A 85 -9.31 -6.07 -15.76
CA GLU A 85 -10.56 -5.30 -15.74
C GLU A 85 -10.34 -3.78 -15.70
N ASP A 86 -9.09 -3.30 -15.77
CA ASP A 86 -8.70 -1.87 -15.64
C ASP A 86 -9.37 -1.20 -14.42
N LYS A 87 -9.51 -1.95 -13.32
CA LYS A 87 -10.09 -1.44 -12.07
C LYS A 87 -9.04 -0.70 -11.24
N PRO A 88 -9.43 0.33 -10.49
CA PRO A 88 -8.54 0.93 -9.51
C PRO A 88 -7.96 -0.12 -8.58
N PHE A 89 -6.62 -0.25 -8.57
CA PHE A 89 -5.88 -1.16 -7.70
C PHE A 89 -4.84 -0.38 -6.91
N LEU A 90 -4.73 -0.67 -5.62
CA LEU A 90 -3.72 -0.10 -4.73
C LEU A 90 -3.05 -1.22 -3.94
N GLY A 91 -1.79 -1.49 -4.24
CA GLY A 91 -0.92 -2.33 -3.41
C GLY A 91 -0.15 -1.47 -2.40
N ILE A 92 -0.17 -1.82 -1.13
CA ILE A 92 0.55 -1.15 -0.04
C ILE A 92 1.58 -2.12 0.54
N CYS A 93 2.86 -1.76 0.56
CA CYS A 93 3.98 -2.53 1.09
C CYS A 93 3.98 -3.96 0.52
N LEU A 94 3.56 -4.98 1.25
CA LEU A 94 3.43 -6.36 0.73
C LEU A 94 2.53 -6.42 -0.51
N GLY A 95 1.41 -5.69 -0.53
CA GLY A 95 0.52 -5.65 -1.70
C GLY A 95 1.18 -5.05 -2.95
N ALA A 96 2.06 -4.06 -2.79
CA ALA A 96 2.88 -3.53 -3.90
C ALA A 96 3.89 -4.56 -4.38
N GLN A 97 4.55 -5.25 -3.46
CA GLN A 97 5.50 -6.32 -3.76
C GLN A 97 4.83 -7.51 -4.46
N MET A 98 3.61 -7.88 -4.04
CA MET A 98 2.80 -8.90 -4.72
C MET A 98 2.44 -8.48 -6.16
N MET A 99 2.09 -7.20 -6.38
CA MET A 99 1.84 -6.71 -7.75
C MET A 99 3.10 -6.77 -8.61
N VAL A 100 4.26 -6.43 -8.06
CA VAL A 100 5.55 -6.56 -8.76
C VAL A 100 5.84 -8.02 -9.10
N ARG A 101 5.59 -8.96 -8.18
CA ARG A 101 5.73 -10.41 -8.43
C ARG A 101 4.80 -10.89 -9.52
N HIS A 102 3.52 -10.46 -9.50
CA HIS A 102 2.55 -10.77 -10.55
C HIS A 102 3.05 -10.36 -11.94
N LEU A 103 3.72 -9.21 -12.03
CA LEU A 103 4.29 -8.66 -13.28
C LEU A 103 5.66 -9.26 -13.64
N GLY A 104 6.11 -10.31 -12.94
CA GLY A 104 7.39 -10.96 -13.19
C GLY A 104 8.61 -10.19 -12.66
N GLY A 105 8.39 -9.15 -11.86
CA GLY A 105 9.47 -8.38 -11.24
C GLY A 105 10.04 -9.05 -9.99
N ARG A 106 11.15 -8.50 -9.50
CA ARG A 106 11.88 -9.03 -8.35
C ARG A 106 11.56 -8.25 -7.07
N VAL A 107 11.39 -9.00 -5.99
CA VAL A 107 11.31 -8.50 -4.61
C VAL A 107 12.47 -9.09 -3.82
N ALA A 108 13.24 -8.27 -3.10
CA ALA A 108 14.42 -8.74 -2.36
C ALA A 108 14.71 -7.87 -1.14
N ALA A 109 15.41 -8.46 -0.17
CA ALA A 109 16.00 -7.73 0.93
C ALA A 109 17.14 -6.82 0.45
N HIS A 110 17.45 -5.78 1.23
CA HIS A 110 18.58 -4.92 0.97
C HIS A 110 19.90 -5.71 1.07
N PRO A 111 20.87 -5.51 0.14
CA PRO A 111 22.12 -6.31 0.09
C PRO A 111 22.96 -6.19 1.36
N HIS A 112 22.82 -5.11 2.12
CA HIS A 112 23.52 -4.89 3.39
C HIS A 112 22.62 -5.17 4.61
N GLY A 113 21.45 -5.80 4.43
CA GLY A 113 20.52 -6.11 5.53
C GLY A 113 19.84 -4.89 6.15
N GLU A 114 19.88 -3.73 5.48
CA GLU A 114 19.18 -2.54 5.94
C GLU A 114 17.68 -2.68 5.80
N VAL A 115 16.96 -1.92 6.63
CA VAL A 115 15.50 -1.83 6.59
C VAL A 115 15.06 -0.36 6.55
N GLU A 116 13.83 -0.12 6.11
CA GLU A 116 13.14 1.15 6.35
C GLU A 116 12.02 0.92 7.36
N VAL A 117 12.25 1.39 8.59
CA VAL A 117 11.32 1.31 9.72
C VAL A 117 11.29 2.68 10.40
N GLY A 118 10.28 3.48 10.08
CA GLY A 118 10.16 4.87 10.50
C GLY A 118 9.73 5.81 9.38
N TRP A 119 10.09 7.09 9.49
CA TRP A 119 9.82 8.13 8.52
C TRP A 119 11.05 8.42 7.67
N TYR A 120 10.94 8.30 6.36
CA TYR A 120 12.03 8.53 5.41
C TYR A 120 11.61 9.49 4.31
N GLY A 121 12.61 10.17 3.73
CA GLY A 121 12.43 11.08 2.61
C GLY A 121 11.87 10.38 1.38
N LEU A 122 11.03 11.08 0.64
CA LEU A 122 10.45 10.63 -0.62
C LEU A 122 10.69 11.68 -1.70
N GLU A 123 11.31 11.26 -2.79
CA GLU A 123 11.60 12.12 -3.93
C GLU A 123 10.77 11.69 -5.15
N PRO A 124 9.81 12.50 -5.60
CA PRO A 124 9.04 12.18 -6.79
C PRO A 124 9.90 12.26 -8.05
N THR A 125 9.73 11.28 -8.94
CA THR A 125 10.28 11.32 -10.30
C THR A 125 9.59 12.41 -11.13
N ARG A 126 10.01 12.60 -12.39
CA ARG A 126 9.28 13.47 -13.32
C ARG A 126 7.84 12.98 -13.47
N ASP A 127 7.64 11.70 -13.76
CA ASP A 127 6.30 11.10 -13.92
C ASP A 127 5.46 11.26 -12.66
N GLY A 128 6.08 11.13 -11.48
CA GLY A 128 5.39 11.33 -10.22
C GLY A 128 4.94 12.79 -10.02
N ARG A 129 5.78 13.77 -10.33
CA ARG A 129 5.43 15.20 -10.24
C ARG A 129 4.34 15.60 -11.22
N ASP A 130 4.37 15.03 -12.44
CA ASP A 130 3.35 15.31 -13.47
C ASP A 130 1.98 14.74 -13.06
N LEU A 131 1.97 13.70 -12.21
CA LEU A 131 0.74 13.02 -11.79
C LEU A 131 0.09 13.67 -10.57
N MET A 132 0.87 14.02 -9.54
CA MET A 132 0.36 14.60 -8.30
C MET A 132 1.48 15.26 -7.45
N THR A 133 1.07 16.04 -6.45
CA THR A 133 1.98 16.50 -5.39
C THR A 133 2.21 15.39 -4.38
N TRP A 134 3.46 15.15 -3.97
CA TRP A 134 3.86 14.09 -3.03
C TRP A 134 4.24 14.68 -1.67
N PRO A 135 4.11 13.92 -0.57
CA PRO A 135 4.67 14.31 0.72
C PRO A 135 6.19 14.18 0.68
N SER A 136 6.89 15.03 1.43
CA SER A 136 8.36 14.98 1.52
C SER A 136 8.88 13.78 2.30
N HIS A 137 8.10 13.25 3.24
CA HIS A 137 8.43 12.09 4.06
C HIS A 137 7.21 11.18 4.17
N VAL A 138 7.47 9.86 4.18
CA VAL A 138 6.44 8.82 4.30
C VAL A 138 6.86 7.78 5.33
N TYR A 139 5.90 7.05 5.88
CA TYR A 139 6.17 6.06 6.90
C TYR A 139 6.38 4.67 6.29
N HIS A 140 7.44 4.01 6.73
CA HIS A 140 7.85 2.69 6.28
C HIS A 140 7.88 1.67 7.43
N TRP A 141 7.68 0.40 7.09
CA TRP A 141 7.83 -0.73 8.00
C TRP A 141 8.15 -2.00 7.20
N HIS A 142 9.29 -1.98 6.46
CA HIS A 142 9.66 -3.09 5.58
C HIS A 142 11.15 -3.41 5.60
N ARG A 143 11.49 -4.64 5.19
CA ARG A 143 12.84 -5.17 5.04
C ARG A 143 13.17 -5.56 3.60
N GLU A 144 12.17 -5.66 2.75
CA GLU A 144 12.29 -5.98 1.33
C GLU A 144 11.76 -4.82 0.51
N GLY A 145 12.39 -4.60 -0.63
CA GLY A 145 11.96 -3.67 -1.66
C GLY A 145 11.73 -4.41 -2.97
N PHE A 146 11.37 -3.68 -4.01
CA PHE A 146 11.08 -4.24 -5.31
C PHE A 146 11.85 -3.53 -6.43
N GLU A 147 12.10 -4.25 -7.51
CA GLU A 147 12.53 -3.69 -8.79
C GLU A 147 11.31 -3.25 -9.61
N VAL A 148 11.46 -2.19 -10.41
CA VAL A 148 10.37 -1.71 -11.27
C VAL A 148 10.13 -2.71 -12.39
N PRO A 149 8.97 -3.39 -12.46
CA PRO A 149 8.72 -4.38 -13.49
C PRO A 149 8.48 -3.73 -14.86
N SER A 150 8.64 -4.51 -15.91
CA SER A 150 8.35 -4.05 -17.28
C SER A 150 6.91 -3.54 -17.40
N GLY A 151 6.70 -2.43 -18.08
CA GLY A 151 5.40 -1.80 -18.24
C GLY A 151 4.93 -0.94 -17.06
N ALA A 152 5.66 -0.92 -15.95
CA ALA A 152 5.41 0.01 -14.85
C ALA A 152 6.23 1.29 -15.00
N ARG A 153 5.69 2.40 -14.49
CA ARG A 153 6.41 3.69 -14.36
C ARG A 153 6.74 3.95 -12.91
N LEU A 154 7.98 4.35 -12.65
CA LEU A 154 8.44 4.75 -11.32
C LEU A 154 7.95 6.18 -11.02
N LEU A 155 7.25 6.36 -9.90
CA LEU A 155 6.66 7.63 -9.49
C LEU A 155 7.45 8.33 -8.39
N ALA A 156 8.06 7.57 -7.49
CA ALA A 156 8.84 8.13 -6.38
C ALA A 156 9.99 7.21 -5.99
N THR A 157 11.06 7.82 -5.50
CA THR A 157 12.28 7.16 -5.04
C THR A 157 12.57 7.48 -3.58
N GLY A 158 13.38 6.62 -2.95
CA GLY A 158 13.93 6.79 -1.61
C GLY A 158 15.45 6.58 -1.61
N GLU A 159 16.07 6.85 -0.48
CA GLU A 159 17.54 6.77 -0.35
C GLU A 159 18.01 5.31 -0.19
N ARG A 160 17.39 4.53 0.71
CA ARG A 160 17.81 3.15 1.02
C ARG A 160 17.24 2.14 0.03
N PHE A 161 15.94 2.15 -0.10
CA PHE A 161 15.24 1.39 -1.14
C PHE A 161 14.80 2.36 -2.23
N VAL A 162 15.43 2.24 -3.39
CA VAL A 162 15.29 3.23 -4.46
C VAL A 162 13.84 3.35 -4.96
N ASN A 163 13.13 2.23 -5.08
CA ASN A 163 11.80 2.22 -5.69
C ASN A 163 10.70 2.27 -4.62
N GLN A 164 9.98 3.41 -4.54
CA GLN A 164 9.02 3.68 -3.48
C GLN A 164 7.56 3.73 -3.94
N ALA A 165 7.32 4.13 -5.18
CA ALA A 165 5.99 4.16 -5.75
C ALA A 165 6.04 3.88 -7.25
N ILE A 166 5.12 3.06 -7.73
CA ILE A 166 4.97 2.72 -9.15
C ILE A 166 3.52 2.81 -9.58
N VAL A 167 3.29 2.95 -10.88
CA VAL A 167 1.98 2.80 -11.51
C VAL A 167 2.07 1.90 -12.74
N VAL A 168 1.07 1.04 -12.88
CA VAL A 168 0.86 0.15 -14.04
C VAL A 168 -0.43 0.58 -14.74
N GLY A 169 -0.38 0.75 -16.04
CA GLY A 169 -1.53 1.31 -16.76
C GLY A 169 -1.89 2.69 -16.24
N ARG A 170 -3.19 2.90 -15.97
CA ARG A 170 -3.71 4.20 -15.53
C ARG A 170 -4.04 4.26 -14.04
N ARG A 171 -4.34 3.12 -13.38
CA ARG A 171 -5.05 3.09 -12.11
C ARG A 171 -4.52 2.06 -11.10
N ALA A 172 -3.51 1.26 -11.47
CA ALA A 172 -2.92 0.29 -10.57
C ALA A 172 -1.63 0.87 -9.95
N TYR A 173 -1.70 1.21 -8.67
CA TYR A 173 -0.59 1.81 -7.93
C TYR A 173 0.03 0.82 -6.96
N GLY A 174 1.34 0.82 -6.86
CA GLY A 174 2.11 0.14 -5.81
C GLY A 174 2.88 1.16 -4.98
N LEU A 175 2.63 1.19 -3.68
CA LEU A 175 3.30 2.05 -2.72
C LEU A 175 4.07 1.18 -1.72
N GLN A 176 5.38 1.38 -1.60
CA GLN A 176 6.20 0.64 -0.63
C GLN A 176 5.95 1.12 0.81
N PHE A 177 5.52 2.35 0.99
CA PHE A 177 5.22 3.00 2.26
C PHE A 177 3.75 2.80 2.71
N HIS A 178 3.44 3.23 3.94
CA HIS A 178 2.16 2.98 4.62
C HIS A 178 1.30 4.26 4.75
N PRO A 179 0.54 4.65 3.71
CA PRO A 179 -0.35 5.82 3.79
C PRO A 179 -1.55 5.61 4.73
N GLU A 180 -1.88 4.34 5.02
CA GLU A 180 -2.97 3.96 5.93
C GLU A 180 -2.63 4.18 7.41
N LEU A 181 -1.38 4.48 7.75
CA LEU A 181 -0.90 4.56 9.12
C LEU A 181 -1.73 5.52 9.99
N THR A 182 -2.11 5.04 11.17
CA THR A 182 -2.66 5.86 12.25
C THR A 182 -1.69 5.88 13.45
N PRO A 183 -1.77 6.89 14.35
CA PRO A 183 -0.96 6.91 15.58
C PRO A 183 -1.13 5.63 16.42
N ALA A 184 -2.35 5.07 16.48
CA ALA A 184 -2.62 3.82 17.18
C ALA A 184 -1.93 2.61 16.54
N MET A 185 -1.91 2.55 15.19
CA MET A 185 -1.17 1.52 14.46
C MET A 185 0.33 1.65 14.70
N MET A 186 0.88 2.86 14.60
CA MET A 186 2.30 3.14 14.84
C MET A 186 2.72 2.72 16.25
N ASN A 187 1.93 3.11 17.27
CA ASN A 187 2.19 2.68 18.63
C ASN A 187 2.19 1.15 18.77
N ARG A 188 1.18 0.46 18.21
CA ARG A 188 1.10 -1.00 18.24
C ARG A 188 2.29 -1.66 17.53
N TRP A 189 2.70 -1.14 16.36
CA TRP A 189 3.82 -1.69 15.59
C TRP A 189 5.14 -1.52 16.32
N THR A 190 5.40 -0.34 16.88
CA THR A 190 6.65 -0.07 17.62
C THR A 190 6.73 -0.81 18.96
N VAL A 191 5.61 -1.25 19.52
CA VAL A 191 5.59 -2.10 20.71
C VAL A 191 5.73 -3.58 20.36
N ARG A 192 4.87 -4.09 19.46
CA ARG A 192 4.88 -5.52 19.10
C ARG A 192 6.07 -5.92 18.24
N GLY A 193 6.57 -5.01 17.43
CA GLY A 193 7.72 -5.19 16.55
C GLY A 193 9.00 -4.53 17.09
N ALA A 194 9.15 -4.36 18.40
CA ALA A 194 10.29 -3.66 19.01
C ALA A 194 11.65 -4.19 18.54
N GLY A 195 11.81 -5.51 18.35
CA GLY A 195 13.03 -6.09 17.83
C GLY A 195 13.43 -5.62 16.42
N ARG A 196 12.47 -5.13 15.61
CA ARG A 196 12.78 -4.55 14.29
C ARG A 196 13.44 -3.17 14.37
N LEU A 197 13.27 -2.48 15.50
CA LEU A 197 13.89 -1.17 15.72
C LEU A 197 15.41 -1.28 15.95
N GLU A 198 15.92 -2.48 16.17
CA GLU A 198 17.35 -2.78 16.33
C GLU A 198 18.04 -3.10 14.99
N SER A 199 17.27 -3.23 13.92
CA SER A 199 17.80 -3.54 12.59
C SER A 199 18.57 -2.35 12.00
N PRO A 200 19.63 -2.58 11.19
CA PRO A 200 20.33 -1.51 10.48
C PRO A 200 19.36 -0.68 9.64
N GLY A 201 19.41 0.62 9.77
CA GLY A 201 18.53 1.54 9.06
C GLY A 201 17.24 1.88 9.80
N ALA A 202 16.79 1.11 10.80
CA ALA A 202 15.59 1.43 11.55
C ALA A 202 15.77 2.67 12.44
N GLN A 203 14.70 3.47 12.54
CA GLN A 203 14.68 4.62 13.45
C GLN A 203 14.27 4.18 14.86
N PRO A 204 14.83 4.79 15.92
CA PRO A 204 14.43 4.52 17.28
C PRO A 204 12.99 5.02 17.53
N ARG A 205 12.29 4.38 18.48
CA ARG A 205 10.85 4.58 18.71
C ARG A 205 10.42 6.04 18.85
N HIS A 206 11.19 6.90 19.51
CA HIS A 206 10.83 8.31 19.70
C HIS A 206 10.75 9.06 18.34
N ARG A 207 11.64 8.74 17.37
CA ARG A 207 11.64 9.35 16.04
C ARG A 207 10.36 9.06 15.25
N HIS A 208 9.70 7.92 15.49
CA HIS A 208 8.41 7.63 14.86
C HIS A 208 7.34 8.64 15.29
N PHE A 209 7.30 8.99 16.59
CA PHE A 209 6.31 9.95 17.12
C PHE A 209 6.64 11.38 16.74
N GLU A 210 7.91 11.77 16.74
CA GLU A 210 8.36 13.07 16.21
C GLU A 210 7.97 13.22 14.75
N GLY A 211 8.27 12.23 13.91
CA GLY A 211 7.89 12.24 12.49
C GLY A 211 6.37 12.25 12.30
N GLN A 212 5.60 11.59 13.16
CA GLN A 212 4.13 11.68 13.11
C GLN A 212 3.64 13.12 13.36
N CYS A 213 4.25 13.85 14.28
CA CYS A 213 3.92 15.25 14.52
C CYS A 213 4.30 16.15 13.31
N LEU A 214 5.45 15.86 12.69
CA LEU A 214 5.96 16.66 11.57
C LEU A 214 5.27 16.36 10.23
N TYR A 215 5.01 15.09 9.94
CA TYR A 215 4.63 14.64 8.60
C TYR A 215 3.23 14.02 8.53
N GLY A 216 2.65 13.64 9.67
CA GLY A 216 1.42 12.84 9.73
C GLY A 216 0.21 13.51 9.07
N ASP A 217 0.03 14.82 9.23
CA ASP A 217 -1.08 15.55 8.61
C ASP A 217 -0.88 15.77 7.11
N HIS A 218 0.36 16.02 6.65
CA HIS A 218 0.66 16.11 5.23
C HIS A 218 0.36 14.78 4.52
N ASN A 219 0.74 13.64 5.12
CA ASN A 219 0.43 12.31 4.59
C ASN A 219 -1.08 12.04 4.56
N ARG A 220 -1.82 12.45 5.60
CA ARG A 220 -3.27 12.32 5.64
C ARG A 220 -3.94 13.13 4.52
N LEU A 221 -3.55 14.38 4.32
CA LEU A 221 -4.10 15.24 3.26
C LEU A 221 -3.73 14.73 1.86
N TRP A 222 -2.51 14.23 1.70
CA TRP A 222 -2.07 13.59 0.47
C TRP A 222 -2.92 12.36 0.15
N LEU A 223 -3.16 11.48 1.12
CA LEU A 223 -3.97 10.28 0.94
C LEU A 223 -5.40 10.62 0.49
N GLU A 224 -6.03 11.64 1.07
CA GLU A 224 -7.37 12.08 0.65
C GLU A 224 -7.39 12.46 -0.83
N ARG A 225 -6.45 13.30 -1.27
CA ARG A 225 -6.33 13.74 -2.67
C ARG A 225 -5.99 12.58 -3.60
N PHE A 226 -5.09 11.68 -3.15
CA PHE A 226 -4.73 10.48 -3.90
C PHE A 226 -5.97 9.61 -4.15
N LEU A 227 -6.77 9.33 -3.13
CA LEU A 227 -7.97 8.50 -3.25
C LEU A 227 -9.04 9.15 -4.14
N ASP A 228 -9.19 10.47 -4.11
CA ASP A 228 -10.09 11.18 -5.03
C ASP A 228 -9.67 10.95 -6.49
N GLY A 229 -8.40 11.09 -6.79
CA GLY A 229 -7.86 10.84 -8.14
C GLY A 229 -7.89 9.36 -8.54
N TRP A 230 -7.65 8.45 -7.59
CA TRP A 230 -7.61 7.00 -7.82
C TRP A 230 -9.01 6.42 -8.13
N LEU A 231 -10.05 6.91 -7.43
CA LEU A 231 -11.44 6.49 -7.64
C LEU A 231 -12.13 7.23 -8.80
N ALA A 232 -11.57 8.37 -9.22
CA ALA A 232 -12.17 9.14 -10.31
C ALA A 232 -12.21 8.30 -11.60
N ASP A 233 -13.37 8.30 -12.26
CA ASP A 233 -13.52 7.72 -13.59
C ASP A 233 -12.85 8.66 -14.61
N ARG A 234 -11.54 8.45 -14.82
CA ARG A 234 -10.79 9.17 -15.84
C ARG A 234 -11.00 8.48 -17.18
N ARG A 235 -12.10 8.85 -17.83
CA ARG A 235 -12.36 8.49 -19.22
C ARG A 235 -11.33 9.09 -20.17
#